data_9e28a63038a2e1beb1091efdab00c5ac
#
_entry.id   9e28a63038a2e1beb1091efdab00c5ac
#
_cell.length_a   1.000
_cell.length_b   1.000
_cell.length_c   1.000
_cell.angle_alpha   90.00
_cell.angle_beta   90.00
_cell.angle_gamma   90.00
#
_symmetry.space_group_name_H-M   'P 1'
#
loop_
_entity.id
_entity.type
_entity.pdbx_description
1 polymer ?
#
loop_
_entity_poly.entity_id
_entity_poly.type
_entity_poly.pdbx_seq_one_letter_code
_entity_poly.pdbx_strand_id
1 'polypeptide(L)'
;MNEKNYDKVLLMLLLVVLSQMSCLVATAQGVYEFPEDVKPLIETRWSQGPPFNALCPTIEREDGVRVPMPAGCGPVAMAQIVNYHRYPSMSPDGEYEYEWRRMFRSLKPGLLESELVSVAKLLSDCGVSSFTDYGEKGSGTSISFVMGAMKRLFRYSNEMSMYDRSSFMTPERDSLFRQLIFTELKAGRPVVYQGFKDKKNGHLFIIDGCKKSKVHVNMGWGGYMDGYYDLDDIAGYNELQCLLVDVADSCYHAETAEVTVSTPGSLGSQLTPHDRKTVRHIKLSGKMDKSDIAVLRDMIRTGMLRTVNMEDADMDELPDSAFFECTYLSHFVAPRNLERIGNIAFRGCTNLNYAIFHEGLVKVGIGAFNGCVNLLGIHLPSTTVTISHGAFNSCIALLTVTVPEGVKSMGNYVFAHCRHLYSVNLPKSLQLVGKGIFQDCKRLSQIRLNPDNPYIYIDGENELIQR
;
A
#
# COMPACT_ATOMS: atom_id res chain seq x y z
N MET A 1 -48.92 -31.44 12.80
CA MET A 1 -48.36 -31.18 11.43
C MET A 1 -48.00 -32.53 10.86
N ASN A 2 -48.56 -32.90 9.69
CA ASN A 2 -48.44 -34.26 9.11
C ASN A 2 -47.03 -34.50 8.59
N GLU A 3 -46.46 -35.70 8.79
CA GLU A 3 -45.14 -36.15 8.31
C GLU A 3 -44.88 -35.79 6.82
N LYS A 4 -45.90 -35.84 6.00
CA LYS A 4 -45.83 -35.45 4.58
C LYS A 4 -45.47 -33.97 4.32
N ASN A 5 -45.65 -33.11 5.29
CA ASN A 5 -45.25 -31.69 5.20
C ASN A 5 -43.81 -31.47 5.65
N TYR A 6 -43.27 -32.32 6.54
CA TYR A 6 -41.87 -32.28 6.95
C TYR A 6 -40.93 -32.70 5.80
N ASP A 7 -41.30 -33.76 5.08
CA ASP A 7 -40.53 -34.24 3.92
C ASP A 7 -40.49 -33.20 2.77
N LYS A 8 -41.58 -32.47 2.56
CA LYS A 8 -41.63 -31.40 1.54
C LYS A 8 -40.77 -30.19 1.93
N VAL A 9 -40.74 -29.80 3.19
CA VAL A 9 -39.90 -28.68 3.68
C VAL A 9 -38.44 -29.10 3.70
N LEU A 10 -38.14 -30.33 4.09
CA LEU A 10 -36.78 -30.91 4.04
C LEU A 10 -36.27 -31.02 2.61
N LEU A 11 -37.13 -31.47 1.69
CA LEU A 11 -36.80 -31.53 0.25
C LEU A 11 -36.61 -30.13 -0.39
N MET A 12 -37.40 -29.11 0.01
CA MET A 12 -37.21 -27.74 -0.42
C MET A 12 -35.92 -27.13 0.16
N LEU A 13 -35.61 -27.38 1.42
CA LEU A 13 -34.34 -26.97 2.02
C LEU A 13 -33.15 -27.66 1.38
N LEU A 14 -33.25 -28.97 1.08
CA LEU A 14 -32.23 -29.71 0.34
C LEU A 14 -32.05 -29.15 -1.09
N LEU A 15 -33.14 -28.81 -1.80
CA LEU A 15 -33.10 -28.23 -3.12
C LEU A 15 -32.54 -26.79 -3.13
N VAL A 16 -32.80 -26.00 -2.08
CA VAL A 16 -32.19 -24.67 -1.90
C VAL A 16 -30.70 -24.79 -1.55
N VAL A 17 -30.33 -25.74 -0.68
CA VAL A 17 -28.92 -26.04 -0.38
C VAL A 17 -28.20 -26.63 -1.59
N LEU A 18 -28.85 -27.51 -2.36
CA LEU A 18 -28.28 -28.05 -3.61
C LEU A 18 -28.23 -27.00 -4.73
N SER A 19 -29.16 -26.05 -4.79
CA SER A 19 -29.08 -24.92 -5.75
C SER A 19 -28.00 -23.90 -5.36
N GLN A 20 -27.76 -23.69 -4.06
CA GLN A 20 -26.61 -22.90 -3.59
C GLN A 20 -25.29 -23.68 -3.69
N MET A 21 -25.31 -25.01 -3.52
CA MET A 21 -24.14 -25.86 -3.79
C MET A 21 -23.86 -26.06 -5.28
N SER A 22 -24.85 -26.00 -6.17
CA SER A 22 -24.60 -26.03 -7.62
C SER A 22 -23.98 -24.74 -8.16
N CYS A 23 -24.06 -23.62 -7.42
CA CYS A 23 -23.24 -22.44 -7.69
C CYS A 23 -21.81 -22.57 -7.14
N LEU A 24 -21.53 -23.58 -6.30
CA LEU A 24 -20.23 -23.83 -5.63
C LEU A 24 -19.49 -25.09 -6.15
N VAL A 25 -20.05 -25.83 -7.08
CA VAL A 25 -19.45 -27.08 -7.62
C VAL A 25 -19.34 -27.04 -9.15
N ALA A 26 -19.01 -25.90 -9.72
CA ALA A 26 -18.58 -25.83 -11.12
C ALA A 26 -17.07 -25.52 -11.19
N THR A 27 -16.24 -26.38 -10.57
CA THR A 27 -14.79 -26.24 -10.65
C THR A 27 -14.09 -27.58 -10.82
N ALA A 28 -14.41 -28.25 -11.91
CA ALA A 28 -13.46 -29.12 -12.57
C ALA A 28 -13.40 -28.67 -14.02
N GLN A 29 -12.39 -27.84 -14.39
CA GLN A 29 -12.04 -27.43 -15.76
C GLN A 29 -12.88 -26.33 -16.45
N GLY A 30 -13.62 -25.47 -15.74
CA GLY A 30 -14.24 -24.30 -16.33
C GLY A 30 -13.30 -23.09 -16.34
N VAL A 31 -13.14 -22.43 -17.49
CA VAL A 31 -12.49 -21.12 -17.55
C VAL A 31 -13.32 -20.12 -16.74
N TYR A 32 -12.69 -19.38 -15.81
CA TYR A 32 -13.39 -18.33 -15.07
C TYR A 32 -13.90 -17.26 -16.02
N GLU A 33 -15.18 -16.92 -15.94
CA GLU A 33 -15.77 -15.80 -16.66
C GLU A 33 -16.21 -14.71 -15.68
N PHE A 34 -15.94 -13.45 -16.05
CA PHE A 34 -16.43 -12.30 -15.32
C PHE A 34 -17.96 -12.22 -15.42
N PRO A 35 -18.68 -11.81 -14.35
CA PRO A 35 -20.15 -11.78 -14.35
C PRO A 35 -20.76 -10.92 -15.45
N GLU A 36 -20.07 -9.85 -15.85
CA GLU A 36 -20.45 -8.97 -16.97
C GLU A 36 -19.22 -8.32 -17.60
N ASP A 37 -19.38 -7.79 -18.80
CA ASP A 37 -18.33 -7.04 -19.49
C ASP A 37 -18.22 -5.62 -18.92
N VAL A 38 -16.99 -5.17 -18.61
CA VAL A 38 -16.68 -3.78 -18.27
C VAL A 38 -15.81 -3.19 -19.37
N LYS A 39 -16.28 -2.12 -20.01
CA LYS A 39 -15.52 -1.42 -21.06
C LYS A 39 -14.27 -0.78 -20.47
N PRO A 40 -13.19 -0.62 -21.26
CA PRO A 40 -12.02 0.10 -20.84
C PRO A 40 -12.35 1.47 -20.26
N LEU A 41 -11.85 1.76 -19.05
CA LEU A 41 -12.08 2.99 -18.31
C LEU A 41 -11.09 4.09 -18.73
N ILE A 42 -9.84 3.71 -19.04
CA ILE A 42 -8.76 4.62 -19.39
C ILE A 42 -8.76 4.91 -20.89
N GLU A 43 -8.93 6.17 -21.24
CA GLU A 43 -8.93 6.61 -22.66
C GLU A 43 -7.56 7.15 -23.10
N THR A 44 -6.65 7.42 -22.16
CA THR A 44 -5.32 7.93 -22.45
C THR A 44 -4.41 6.84 -23.00
N ARG A 45 -3.57 7.23 -23.98
CA ARG A 45 -2.53 6.40 -24.60
C ARG A 45 -1.18 7.09 -24.43
N TRP A 46 -0.75 7.20 -23.19
CA TRP A 46 0.52 7.83 -22.87
C TRP A 46 1.68 6.84 -22.92
N SER A 47 2.88 7.36 -23.06
CA SER A 47 4.11 6.59 -23.24
C SER A 47 5.21 7.09 -22.31
N GLN A 48 6.29 6.31 -22.22
CA GLN A 48 7.44 6.63 -21.38
C GLN A 48 8.45 7.55 -22.06
N GLY A 49 8.40 7.66 -23.39
CA GLY A 49 9.35 8.44 -24.21
C GLY A 49 8.80 9.81 -24.63
N PRO A 50 9.52 10.50 -25.52
CA PRO A 50 9.11 11.83 -25.98
C PRO A 50 7.70 11.83 -26.63
N PRO A 51 6.93 12.89 -26.43
CA PRO A 51 7.21 14.11 -25.64
C PRO A 51 6.83 13.99 -24.17
N PHE A 52 6.33 12.85 -23.73
CA PHE A 52 5.78 12.62 -22.38
C PHE A 52 6.83 12.78 -21.27
N ASN A 53 8.09 12.49 -21.56
CA ASN A 53 9.21 12.56 -20.61
C ASN A 53 9.94 13.92 -20.63
N ALA A 54 9.39 14.95 -21.28
CA ALA A 54 10.11 16.22 -21.50
C ALA A 54 10.59 16.91 -20.20
N LEU A 55 9.91 16.66 -19.08
CA LEU A 55 10.26 17.22 -17.77
C LEU A 55 10.85 16.19 -16.80
N CYS A 56 11.20 15.01 -17.29
CA CYS A 56 11.94 14.01 -16.49
C CYS A 56 13.42 14.44 -16.34
N PRO A 57 14.15 13.90 -15.36
CA PRO A 57 15.60 14.13 -15.22
C PRO A 57 16.35 13.82 -16.51
N THR A 58 17.39 14.63 -16.79
CA THR A 58 18.16 14.51 -18.02
C THR A 58 19.48 13.80 -17.80
N ILE A 59 19.97 13.12 -18.84
CA ILE A 59 21.31 12.59 -18.92
C ILE A 59 22.08 13.24 -20.07
N GLU A 60 23.36 13.46 -19.90
CA GLU A 60 24.25 13.93 -20.98
C GLU A 60 24.81 12.72 -21.74
N ARG A 61 24.56 12.68 -23.04
CA ARG A 61 25.10 11.66 -23.94
C ARG A 61 26.56 11.91 -24.30
N GLU A 62 27.20 10.94 -24.90
CA GLU A 62 28.60 11.03 -25.38
C GLU A 62 28.82 12.18 -26.39
N ASP A 63 27.79 12.60 -27.09
CA ASP A 63 27.81 13.73 -28.02
C ASP A 63 27.63 15.11 -27.34
N GLY A 64 27.52 15.13 -25.99
CA GLY A 64 27.31 16.35 -25.19
C GLY A 64 25.86 16.85 -25.17
N VAL A 65 24.94 16.13 -25.80
CA VAL A 65 23.51 16.51 -25.82
C VAL A 65 22.80 15.99 -24.57
N ARG A 66 22.11 16.90 -23.86
CA ARG A 66 21.24 16.52 -22.73
C ARG A 66 19.87 16.07 -23.22
N VAL A 67 19.50 14.86 -22.85
CA VAL A 67 18.20 14.27 -23.20
C VAL A 67 17.44 13.81 -21.97
N PRO A 68 16.10 14.00 -21.94
CA PRO A 68 15.28 13.46 -20.86
C PRO A 68 15.32 11.93 -20.84
N MET A 69 15.49 11.36 -19.65
CA MET A 69 15.37 9.91 -19.43
C MET A 69 13.91 9.45 -19.56
N PRO A 70 13.64 8.19 -19.93
CA PRO A 70 12.29 7.65 -19.97
C PRO A 70 11.54 7.86 -18.65
N ALA A 71 10.25 8.20 -18.73
CA ALA A 71 9.43 8.46 -17.53
C ALA A 71 9.30 7.23 -16.62
N GLY A 72 9.32 6.02 -17.19
CA GLY A 72 9.12 4.77 -16.47
C GLY A 72 7.66 4.28 -16.49
N CYS A 73 7.48 2.96 -16.42
CA CYS A 73 6.15 2.33 -16.51
C CYS A 73 5.25 2.69 -15.32
N GLY A 74 5.79 2.71 -14.10
CA GLY A 74 5.04 3.08 -12.90
C GLY A 74 4.50 4.51 -12.94
N PRO A 75 5.33 5.53 -13.23
CA PRO A 75 4.85 6.90 -13.43
C PRO A 75 3.79 7.04 -14.51
N VAL A 76 3.92 6.33 -15.64
CA VAL A 76 2.91 6.37 -16.71
C VAL A 76 1.58 5.77 -16.25
N ALA A 77 1.62 4.59 -15.61
CA ALA A 77 0.41 3.96 -15.08
C ALA A 77 -0.25 4.86 -14.02
N MET A 78 0.53 5.38 -13.08
CA MET A 78 0.05 6.30 -12.05
C MET A 78 -0.58 7.57 -12.66
N ALA A 79 0.11 8.23 -13.58
CA ALA A 79 -0.33 9.48 -14.19
C ALA A 79 -1.63 9.31 -14.99
N GLN A 80 -1.81 8.19 -15.71
CA GLN A 80 -3.05 7.91 -16.43
C GLN A 80 -4.25 7.73 -15.48
N ILE A 81 -4.07 7.08 -14.33
CA ILE A 81 -5.11 6.95 -13.29
C ILE A 81 -5.41 8.30 -12.64
N VAL A 82 -4.38 9.07 -12.28
CA VAL A 82 -4.52 10.41 -11.71
C VAL A 82 -5.29 11.33 -12.67
N ASN A 83 -4.97 11.28 -13.97
CA ASN A 83 -5.72 12.02 -14.99
C ASN A 83 -7.15 11.50 -15.19
N TYR A 84 -7.39 10.20 -15.08
CA TYR A 84 -8.73 9.61 -15.15
C TYR A 84 -9.63 10.16 -14.04
N HIS A 85 -9.14 10.21 -12.81
CA HIS A 85 -9.87 10.78 -11.68
C HIS A 85 -9.88 12.32 -11.68
N ARG A 86 -8.99 12.98 -12.44
CA ARG A 86 -8.74 14.44 -12.39
C ARG A 86 -8.50 14.94 -10.98
N TYR A 87 -7.70 14.21 -10.23
CA TYR A 87 -7.45 14.42 -8.82
C TYR A 87 -6.00 14.02 -8.45
N PRO A 88 -5.32 14.77 -7.56
CA PRO A 88 -5.72 16.04 -6.94
C PRO A 88 -5.60 17.24 -7.92
N SER A 89 -6.18 18.38 -7.56
CA SER A 89 -6.04 19.59 -8.40
C SER A 89 -4.63 20.19 -8.39
N MET A 90 -3.87 19.98 -7.32
CA MET A 90 -2.52 20.54 -7.12
C MET A 90 -1.45 19.47 -7.19
N SER A 91 -0.27 19.87 -7.67
CA SER A 91 0.95 19.06 -7.62
C SER A 91 1.37 18.72 -6.19
N PRO A 92 2.19 17.68 -5.97
CA PRO A 92 2.64 17.26 -4.64
C PRO A 92 3.34 18.34 -3.82
N ASP A 93 4.06 19.26 -4.48
CA ASP A 93 4.73 20.42 -3.88
C ASP A 93 3.78 21.60 -3.60
N GLY A 94 2.56 21.57 -4.15
CA GLY A 94 1.57 22.64 -4.03
C GLY A 94 1.82 23.85 -4.93
N GLU A 95 2.79 23.79 -5.84
CA GLU A 95 3.22 24.93 -6.66
C GLU A 95 2.52 24.98 -8.03
N TYR A 96 1.96 23.85 -8.50
CA TYR A 96 1.36 23.74 -9.82
C TYR A 96 -0.07 23.20 -9.75
N GLU A 97 -1.02 23.94 -10.37
CA GLU A 97 -2.39 23.49 -10.54
C GLU A 97 -2.52 22.69 -11.85
N TYR A 98 -2.98 21.43 -11.75
CA TYR A 98 -3.14 20.59 -12.93
C TYR A 98 -4.28 21.05 -13.82
N GLU A 99 -3.96 21.37 -15.07
CA GLU A 99 -4.94 21.78 -16.08
C GLU A 99 -5.51 20.54 -16.80
N TRP A 100 -6.35 19.75 -16.11
CA TRP A 100 -6.91 18.50 -16.61
C TRP A 100 -7.53 18.57 -18.02
N ARG A 101 -8.11 19.71 -18.37
CA ARG A 101 -8.74 19.91 -19.68
C ARG A 101 -7.73 20.02 -20.83
N ARG A 102 -6.49 20.33 -20.54
CA ARG A 102 -5.38 20.42 -21.50
C ARG A 102 -4.67 19.08 -21.70
N MET A 103 -4.89 18.11 -20.83
CA MET A 103 -4.24 16.81 -20.93
C MET A 103 -4.88 16.00 -22.06
N PHE A 104 -4.15 15.80 -23.13
CA PHE A 104 -4.64 15.08 -24.32
C PHE A 104 -4.68 13.58 -24.09
N ARG A 105 -5.58 12.89 -24.82
CA ARG A 105 -5.74 11.44 -24.70
C ARG A 105 -4.65 10.66 -25.44
N SER A 106 -4.24 11.13 -26.62
CA SER A 106 -3.21 10.48 -27.45
C SER A 106 -2.48 11.53 -28.29
N LEU A 107 -1.27 11.20 -28.72
CA LEU A 107 -0.52 12.06 -29.65
C LEU A 107 -1.27 12.23 -30.95
N LYS A 108 -1.38 13.47 -31.41
CA LYS A 108 -1.95 13.85 -32.69
C LYS A 108 -1.23 15.10 -33.22
N PRO A 109 -1.21 15.34 -34.54
CA PRO A 109 -0.68 16.59 -35.10
C PRO A 109 -1.41 17.82 -34.55
N GLY A 110 -0.69 18.90 -34.29
CA GLY A 110 -1.26 20.18 -33.87
C GLY A 110 -1.55 20.32 -32.37
N LEU A 111 -0.99 19.46 -31.52
CA LEU A 111 -0.99 19.69 -30.08
C LEU A 111 -0.19 20.96 -29.73
N LEU A 112 -0.73 21.75 -28.80
CA LEU A 112 -0.05 22.94 -28.30
C LEU A 112 1.06 22.55 -27.33
N GLU A 113 2.11 23.36 -27.24
CA GLU A 113 3.20 23.16 -26.27
C GLU A 113 2.66 23.08 -24.83
N SER A 114 1.69 23.92 -24.48
CA SER A 114 1.04 23.88 -23.16
C SER A 114 0.32 22.57 -22.85
N GLU A 115 -0.23 21.89 -23.87
CA GLU A 115 -0.84 20.57 -23.70
C GLU A 115 0.23 19.51 -23.42
N LEU A 116 1.35 19.57 -24.17
CA LEU A 116 2.50 18.67 -23.96
C LEU A 116 3.12 18.85 -22.58
N VAL A 117 3.34 20.10 -22.15
CA VAL A 117 3.89 20.44 -20.85
C VAL A 117 2.98 19.98 -19.72
N SER A 118 1.65 20.11 -19.85
CA SER A 118 0.71 19.66 -18.82
C SER A 118 0.82 18.16 -18.54
N VAL A 119 0.94 17.35 -19.59
CA VAL A 119 1.11 15.89 -19.43
C VAL A 119 2.51 15.56 -18.90
N ALA A 120 3.56 16.17 -19.45
CA ALA A 120 4.93 15.94 -19.02
C ALA A 120 5.15 16.32 -17.53
N LYS A 121 4.50 17.40 -17.05
CA LYS A 121 4.55 17.81 -15.63
C LYS A 121 3.96 16.74 -14.74
N LEU A 122 2.77 16.23 -15.07
CA LEU A 122 2.14 15.14 -14.28
C LEU A 122 3.01 13.89 -14.25
N LEU A 123 3.59 13.48 -15.40
CA LEU A 123 4.46 12.31 -15.44
C LEU A 123 5.74 12.50 -14.61
N SER A 124 6.34 13.69 -14.68
CA SER A 124 7.52 14.03 -13.88
C SER A 124 7.20 13.98 -12.37
N ASP A 125 6.06 14.57 -11.96
CA ASP A 125 5.62 14.55 -10.56
C ASP A 125 5.35 13.13 -10.06
N CYS A 126 4.70 12.31 -10.87
CA CYS A 126 4.50 10.89 -10.55
C CYS A 126 5.83 10.15 -10.39
N GLY A 127 6.79 10.42 -11.26
CA GLY A 127 8.10 9.78 -11.23
C GLY A 127 8.94 10.15 -10.00
N VAL A 128 9.01 11.41 -9.68
CA VAL A 128 9.72 11.91 -8.48
C VAL A 128 9.05 11.37 -7.22
N SER A 129 7.71 11.43 -7.18
CA SER A 129 6.93 10.99 -6.02
C SER A 129 7.04 9.48 -5.75
N SER A 130 7.14 8.67 -6.79
CA SER A 130 7.24 7.21 -6.69
C SER A 130 8.69 6.71 -6.62
N PHE A 131 9.66 7.57 -6.31
CA PHE A 131 11.09 7.22 -6.23
C PHE A 131 11.60 6.46 -7.45
N THR A 132 11.19 6.91 -8.63
CA THR A 132 11.64 6.28 -9.87
C THR A 132 13.16 6.32 -9.98
N ASP A 133 13.76 5.16 -10.19
CA ASP A 133 15.17 5.02 -10.55
C ASP A 133 15.30 5.29 -12.05
N TYR A 134 15.78 6.49 -12.38
CA TYR A 134 15.89 6.96 -13.74
C TYR A 134 17.17 6.45 -14.39
N GLY A 135 17.05 5.91 -15.59
CA GLY A 135 18.17 5.41 -16.37
C GLY A 135 18.00 5.64 -17.87
N GLU A 136 19.11 5.72 -18.60
CA GLU A 136 19.14 6.00 -20.06
C GLU A 136 18.32 4.99 -20.86
N LYS A 137 18.47 3.68 -20.53
CA LYS A 137 17.82 2.57 -21.24
C LYS A 137 16.44 2.22 -20.72
N GLY A 138 16.03 2.81 -19.61
CA GLY A 138 14.75 2.57 -18.95
C GLY A 138 14.75 3.05 -17.51
N SER A 139 13.60 3.42 -17.04
CA SER A 139 13.37 3.90 -15.68
C SER A 139 12.34 3.02 -15.00
N GLY A 140 12.51 2.75 -13.71
CA GLY A 140 11.68 1.81 -12.98
C GLY A 140 11.34 2.25 -11.55
N THR A 141 10.21 1.78 -11.07
CA THR A 141 9.81 1.88 -9.67
C THR A 141 9.03 0.64 -9.26
N SER A 142 8.81 0.43 -7.98
CA SER A 142 7.95 -0.65 -7.49
C SER A 142 6.51 -0.21 -7.33
N ILE A 143 5.57 -1.16 -7.43
CA ILE A 143 4.14 -0.91 -7.19
C ILE A 143 3.88 -0.37 -5.78
N SER A 144 4.68 -0.77 -4.79
CA SER A 144 4.58 -0.26 -3.42
C SER A 144 4.98 1.21 -3.30
N PHE A 145 5.97 1.67 -4.07
CA PHE A 145 6.31 3.09 -4.13
C PHE A 145 5.25 3.91 -4.86
N VAL A 146 4.64 3.36 -5.92
CA VAL A 146 3.47 3.98 -6.58
C VAL A 146 2.33 4.15 -5.57
N MET A 147 1.97 3.09 -4.82
CA MET A 147 0.96 3.16 -3.77
C MET A 147 1.29 4.23 -2.72
N GLY A 148 2.54 4.25 -2.26
CA GLY A 148 3.02 5.24 -1.29
C GLY A 148 2.92 6.67 -1.80
N ALA A 149 3.27 6.92 -3.05
CA ALA A 149 3.16 8.22 -3.70
C ALA A 149 1.71 8.68 -3.81
N MET A 150 0.83 7.80 -4.28
CA MET A 150 -0.60 8.09 -4.41
C MET A 150 -1.23 8.45 -3.06
N LYS A 151 -1.01 7.68 -2.03
CA LYS A 151 -1.54 7.96 -0.68
C LYS A 151 -1.00 9.27 -0.10
N ARG A 152 0.30 9.42 -0.06
CA ARG A 152 0.97 10.50 0.68
C ARG A 152 0.96 11.85 -0.05
N LEU A 153 1.24 11.83 -1.35
CA LEU A 153 1.52 13.05 -2.11
C LEU A 153 0.34 13.42 -3.02
N PHE A 154 -0.35 12.43 -3.57
CA PHE A 154 -1.51 12.66 -4.42
C PHE A 154 -2.84 12.54 -3.66
N ARG A 155 -2.80 12.40 -2.32
CA ARG A 155 -3.97 12.44 -1.42
C ARG A 155 -5.05 11.41 -1.75
N TYR A 156 -4.65 10.26 -2.28
CA TYR A 156 -5.55 9.13 -2.49
C TYR A 156 -5.91 8.46 -1.17
N SER A 157 -6.97 7.67 -1.17
CA SER A 157 -7.48 6.98 0.01
C SER A 157 -6.40 6.15 0.70
N ASN A 158 -6.33 6.21 2.02
CA ASN A 158 -5.47 5.37 2.84
C ASN A 158 -5.89 3.89 2.82
N GLU A 159 -7.11 3.60 2.36
CA GLU A 159 -7.64 2.23 2.27
C GLU A 159 -7.11 1.46 1.06
N MET A 160 -6.46 2.15 0.10
CA MET A 160 -5.77 1.51 -1.02
C MET A 160 -4.87 0.38 -0.53
N SER A 161 -5.01 -0.80 -1.13
CA SER A 161 -4.36 -2.02 -0.67
C SER A 161 -3.68 -2.77 -1.80
N MET A 162 -2.60 -3.49 -1.48
CA MET A 162 -1.86 -4.33 -2.41
C MET A 162 -2.16 -5.81 -2.17
N TYR A 163 -2.38 -6.55 -3.25
CA TYR A 163 -2.58 -8.00 -3.23
C TYR A 163 -1.58 -8.69 -4.16
N ASP A 164 -0.86 -9.65 -3.60
CA ASP A 164 0.07 -10.52 -4.33
C ASP A 164 -0.69 -11.77 -4.79
N ARG A 165 -0.62 -12.09 -6.08
CA ARG A 165 -1.32 -13.22 -6.66
C ARG A 165 -0.81 -14.57 -6.12
N SER A 166 0.44 -14.65 -5.68
CA SER A 166 0.98 -15.89 -5.09
C SER A 166 0.18 -16.36 -3.87
N SER A 167 -0.53 -15.45 -3.20
CA SER A 167 -1.44 -15.75 -2.11
C SER A 167 -2.77 -16.38 -2.56
N PHE A 168 -3.03 -16.47 -3.87
CA PHE A 168 -4.29 -16.89 -4.48
C PHE A 168 -4.13 -18.08 -5.42
N MET A 169 -3.21 -18.99 -5.12
CA MET A 169 -2.84 -20.10 -6.02
C MET A 169 -3.80 -21.32 -5.96
N THR A 170 -4.77 -21.36 -5.05
CA THR A 170 -5.83 -22.38 -5.14
C THR A 170 -6.98 -21.90 -6.01
N PRO A 171 -7.75 -22.81 -6.68
CA PRO A 171 -8.86 -22.40 -7.56
C PRO A 171 -9.87 -21.46 -6.90
N GLU A 172 -10.23 -21.72 -5.65
CA GLU A 172 -11.17 -20.88 -4.89
C GLU A 172 -10.61 -19.49 -4.63
N ARG A 173 -9.32 -19.41 -4.33
CA ARG A 173 -8.64 -18.14 -4.06
C ARG A 173 -8.34 -17.36 -5.35
N ASP A 174 -8.01 -18.03 -6.45
CA ASP A 174 -7.87 -17.38 -7.76
C ASP A 174 -9.20 -16.76 -8.19
N SER A 175 -10.32 -17.44 -7.93
CA SER A 175 -11.65 -16.87 -8.14
C SER A 175 -11.87 -15.59 -7.33
N LEU A 176 -11.42 -15.54 -6.06
CA LEU A 176 -11.50 -14.32 -5.24
C LEU A 176 -10.61 -13.20 -5.80
N PHE A 177 -9.44 -13.52 -6.32
CA PHE A 177 -8.55 -12.52 -6.95
C PHE A 177 -9.17 -11.91 -8.21
N ARG A 178 -9.79 -12.74 -9.06
CA ARG A 178 -10.53 -12.28 -10.25
C ARG A 178 -11.78 -11.48 -9.86
N GLN A 179 -12.50 -11.91 -8.84
CA GLN A 179 -13.64 -11.19 -8.27
C GLN A 179 -13.23 -9.81 -7.76
N LEU A 180 -12.06 -9.70 -7.12
CA LEU A 180 -11.53 -8.44 -6.63
C LEU A 180 -11.30 -7.46 -7.80
N ILE A 181 -10.64 -7.89 -8.88
CA ILE A 181 -10.45 -7.08 -10.08
C ILE A 181 -11.81 -6.63 -10.64
N PHE A 182 -12.76 -7.56 -10.78
CA PHE A 182 -14.09 -7.25 -11.30
C PHE A 182 -14.81 -6.18 -10.45
N THR A 183 -14.76 -6.32 -9.13
CA THR A 183 -15.38 -5.37 -8.19
C THR A 183 -14.82 -3.95 -8.36
N GLU A 184 -13.50 -3.83 -8.53
CA GLU A 184 -12.86 -2.54 -8.77
C GLU A 184 -13.31 -1.94 -10.11
N LEU A 185 -13.24 -2.73 -11.18
CA LEU A 185 -13.60 -2.26 -12.53
C LEU A 185 -15.08 -1.85 -12.62
N LYS A 186 -15.99 -2.65 -12.01
CA LYS A 186 -17.42 -2.33 -11.96
C LYS A 186 -17.72 -1.06 -11.19
N ALA A 187 -16.92 -0.76 -10.16
CA ALA A 187 -17.00 0.48 -9.40
C ALA A 187 -16.32 1.68 -10.09
N GLY A 188 -15.84 1.51 -11.34
CA GLY A 188 -15.15 2.58 -12.07
C GLY A 188 -13.73 2.85 -11.58
N ARG A 189 -13.10 1.91 -10.89
CA ARG A 189 -11.73 2.03 -10.38
C ARG A 189 -10.77 1.18 -11.20
N PRO A 190 -9.91 1.80 -12.03
CA PRO A 190 -8.82 1.10 -12.72
C PRO A 190 -7.83 0.52 -11.71
N VAL A 191 -7.28 -0.64 -12.01
CA VAL A 191 -6.36 -1.37 -11.15
C VAL A 191 -4.93 -1.19 -11.63
N VAL A 192 -4.01 -0.71 -10.79
CA VAL A 192 -2.58 -0.79 -11.10
C VAL A 192 -2.14 -2.23 -10.93
N TYR A 193 -1.49 -2.77 -11.95
CA TYR A 193 -1.02 -4.15 -11.95
C TYR A 193 0.48 -4.21 -12.25
N GLN A 194 1.18 -5.10 -11.57
CA GLN A 194 2.58 -5.41 -11.81
C GLN A 194 2.72 -6.87 -12.14
N GLY A 195 3.52 -7.17 -13.16
CA GLY A 195 3.96 -8.53 -13.48
C GLY A 195 5.41 -8.54 -13.95
N PHE A 196 6.02 -9.71 -13.97
CA PHE A 196 7.38 -9.93 -14.43
C PHE A 196 7.42 -11.02 -15.50
N LYS A 197 8.29 -10.86 -16.50
CA LYS A 197 8.62 -11.92 -17.47
C LYS A 197 9.69 -12.85 -16.89
N ASP A 198 10.55 -12.28 -16.06
CA ASP A 198 11.58 -12.98 -15.30
C ASP A 198 11.95 -12.08 -14.09
N LYS A 199 12.88 -12.54 -13.24
CA LYS A 199 13.28 -11.82 -12.00
C LYS A 199 13.79 -10.38 -12.21
N LYS A 200 14.07 -9.95 -13.45
CA LYS A 200 14.64 -8.62 -13.76
C LYS A 200 13.73 -7.77 -14.63
N ASN A 201 12.89 -8.39 -15.45
CA ASN A 201 12.07 -7.71 -16.45
C ASN A 201 10.64 -7.57 -15.95
N GLY A 202 10.41 -6.62 -15.04
CA GLY A 202 9.08 -6.25 -14.53
C GLY A 202 8.44 -5.14 -15.34
N HIS A 203 7.12 -5.08 -15.29
CA HIS A 203 6.33 -4.01 -15.88
C HIS A 203 5.13 -3.66 -15.00
N LEU A 204 4.86 -2.35 -14.87
CA LEU A 204 3.64 -1.83 -14.28
C LEU A 204 2.71 -1.35 -15.39
N PHE A 205 1.47 -1.74 -15.33
CA PHE A 205 0.43 -1.39 -16.30
C PHE A 205 -0.93 -1.27 -15.61
N ILE A 206 -1.97 -0.93 -16.36
CA ILE A 206 -3.30 -0.75 -15.82
C ILE A 206 -4.21 -1.85 -16.37
N ILE A 207 -4.96 -2.51 -15.48
CA ILE A 207 -6.16 -3.27 -15.85
C ILE A 207 -7.35 -2.32 -15.68
N ASP A 208 -8.05 -2.04 -16.76
CA ASP A 208 -9.09 -1.02 -16.80
C ASP A 208 -10.43 -1.49 -17.43
N GLY A 209 -10.53 -2.78 -17.72
CA GLY A 209 -11.76 -3.38 -18.24
C GLY A 209 -11.72 -4.90 -18.21
N CYS A 210 -12.85 -5.54 -18.48
CA CYS A 210 -12.91 -6.99 -18.65
C CYS A 210 -13.98 -7.39 -19.65
N LYS A 211 -13.77 -8.53 -20.30
CA LYS A 211 -14.73 -9.11 -21.24
C LYS A 211 -14.63 -10.64 -21.22
N LYS A 212 -15.74 -11.31 -20.90
CA LYS A 212 -15.77 -12.76 -20.72
C LYS A 212 -14.71 -13.19 -19.69
N SER A 213 -13.72 -13.98 -20.08
CA SER A 213 -12.63 -14.46 -19.20
C SER A 213 -11.39 -13.54 -19.17
N LYS A 214 -11.35 -12.49 -20.02
CA LYS A 214 -10.17 -11.67 -20.25
C LYS A 214 -10.27 -10.32 -19.58
N VAL A 215 -9.12 -9.78 -19.17
CA VAL A 215 -8.96 -8.40 -18.69
C VAL A 215 -8.45 -7.51 -19.83
N HIS A 216 -8.95 -6.27 -19.90
CA HIS A 216 -8.36 -5.25 -20.77
C HIS A 216 -7.20 -4.57 -20.06
N VAL A 217 -6.12 -4.36 -20.80
CA VAL A 217 -4.86 -3.82 -20.29
C VAL A 217 -4.43 -2.61 -21.09
N ASN A 218 -4.06 -1.53 -20.42
CA ASN A 218 -3.31 -0.40 -20.95
C ASN A 218 -1.85 -0.53 -20.53
N MET A 219 -0.98 -0.79 -21.50
CA MET A 219 0.44 -1.06 -21.24
C MET A 219 1.28 0.19 -20.93
N GLY A 220 0.73 1.39 -21.17
CA GLY A 220 1.50 2.63 -21.01
C GLY A 220 2.58 2.81 -22.09
N TRP A 221 2.35 2.27 -23.29
CA TRP A 221 3.26 2.35 -24.45
C TRP A 221 2.61 3.06 -25.65
N GLY A 222 1.84 4.11 -25.37
CA GLY A 222 1.21 4.89 -26.45
C GLY A 222 0.07 4.17 -27.17
N GLY A 223 -0.50 3.16 -26.55
CA GLY A 223 -1.51 2.27 -27.16
C GLY A 223 -0.94 0.99 -27.77
N TYR A 224 0.39 0.85 -27.84
CA TYR A 224 1.02 -0.37 -28.33
C TYR A 224 0.80 -1.51 -27.33
N MET A 225 0.32 -2.64 -27.82
CA MET A 225 -0.07 -3.82 -27.03
C MET A 225 -1.21 -3.58 -26.02
N ASP A 226 -1.97 -2.48 -26.10
CA ASP A 226 -3.22 -2.38 -25.36
C ASP A 226 -4.23 -3.39 -25.91
N GLY A 227 -4.96 -4.08 -25.02
CA GLY A 227 -5.92 -5.10 -25.47
C GLY A 227 -6.38 -6.05 -24.38
N TYR A 228 -7.07 -7.12 -24.82
CA TYR A 228 -7.64 -8.14 -23.93
C TYR A 228 -6.72 -9.34 -23.79
N TYR A 229 -6.34 -9.67 -22.55
CA TYR A 229 -5.43 -10.75 -22.19
C TYR A 229 -6.08 -11.72 -21.19
N ASP A 230 -5.58 -12.95 -21.17
CA ASP A 230 -5.82 -13.84 -20.05
C ASP A 230 -5.05 -13.34 -18.83
N LEU A 231 -5.69 -13.36 -17.67
CA LEU A 231 -5.04 -12.88 -16.43
C LEU A 231 -3.83 -13.74 -16.06
N ASP A 232 -3.79 -14.98 -16.54
CA ASP A 232 -2.68 -15.91 -16.30
C ASP A 232 -1.46 -15.63 -17.16
N ASP A 233 -1.67 -14.94 -18.32
CA ASP A 233 -0.58 -14.55 -19.22
C ASP A 233 -0.88 -13.20 -19.88
N ILE A 234 -0.51 -12.13 -19.21
CA ILE A 234 -0.59 -10.78 -19.77
C ILE A 234 0.71 -10.48 -20.52
N ALA A 235 0.75 -10.83 -21.82
CA ALA A 235 1.91 -10.58 -22.69
C ALA A 235 3.25 -11.11 -22.14
N GLY A 236 3.22 -12.24 -21.44
CA GLY A 236 4.38 -12.86 -20.81
C GLY A 236 4.74 -12.31 -19.42
N TYR A 237 3.99 -11.35 -18.89
CA TYR A 237 4.19 -10.82 -17.52
C TYR A 237 3.39 -11.65 -16.50
N ASN A 238 3.79 -12.91 -16.33
CA ASN A 238 3.06 -13.92 -15.56
C ASN A 238 3.75 -14.34 -14.26
N GLU A 239 4.90 -13.75 -13.92
CA GLU A 239 5.59 -13.98 -12.66
C GLU A 239 5.39 -12.81 -11.68
N LEU A 240 5.48 -13.08 -10.38
CA LEU A 240 5.43 -12.08 -9.28
C LEU A 240 4.32 -11.04 -9.46
N GLN A 241 3.15 -11.50 -9.86
CA GLN A 241 1.99 -10.66 -10.16
C GLN A 241 1.40 -10.07 -8.87
N CYS A 242 1.18 -8.76 -8.87
CA CYS A 242 0.47 -8.08 -7.79
C CYS A 242 -0.35 -6.89 -8.33
N LEU A 243 -1.32 -6.44 -7.54
CA LEU A 243 -2.23 -5.37 -7.92
C LEU A 243 -2.52 -4.41 -6.77
N LEU A 244 -2.90 -3.17 -7.11
CA LEU A 244 -3.47 -2.21 -6.18
C LEU A 244 -4.98 -2.09 -6.41
N VAL A 245 -5.74 -2.10 -5.34
CA VAL A 245 -7.19 -1.90 -5.29
C VAL A 245 -7.55 -0.71 -4.40
N ASP A 246 -8.81 -0.31 -4.42
CA ASP A 246 -9.31 0.87 -3.71
C ASP A 246 -8.56 2.14 -4.14
N VAL A 247 -8.23 2.20 -5.43
CA VAL A 247 -7.55 3.34 -6.04
C VAL A 247 -8.58 4.44 -6.29
N ALA A 248 -8.83 5.24 -5.26
CA ALA A 248 -9.83 6.29 -5.23
C ALA A 248 -9.31 7.52 -4.48
N ASP A 249 -10.03 8.65 -4.56
CA ASP A 249 -9.71 9.87 -3.83
C ASP A 249 -9.82 9.73 -2.30
N SER A 250 -9.42 10.74 -1.58
CA SER A 250 -9.42 10.73 -0.11
C SER A 250 -10.81 10.65 0.53
N CYS A 251 -11.88 10.87 -0.23
CA CYS A 251 -13.26 10.78 0.26
C CYS A 251 -13.81 9.36 0.17
N TYR A 252 -13.10 8.45 -0.50
CA TYR A 252 -13.50 7.06 -0.61
C TYR A 252 -13.32 6.32 0.72
N HIS A 253 -14.37 5.64 1.14
CA HIS A 253 -14.37 4.71 2.26
C HIS A 253 -14.76 3.33 1.75
N ALA A 254 -13.88 2.34 1.94
CA ALA A 254 -14.18 0.95 1.61
C ALA A 254 -15.21 0.39 2.58
N GLU A 255 -15.98 -0.60 2.12
CA GLU A 255 -16.87 -1.35 2.99
C GLU A 255 -16.06 -2.00 4.13
N THR A 256 -16.38 -1.63 5.37
CA THR A 256 -15.68 -2.05 6.57
C THR A 256 -16.58 -2.94 7.41
N ALA A 257 -16.13 -4.13 7.73
CA ALA A 257 -16.81 -5.00 8.68
C ALA A 257 -16.64 -4.45 10.10
N GLU A 258 -17.73 -4.13 10.77
CA GLU A 258 -17.71 -3.70 12.17
C GLU A 258 -18.04 -4.87 13.09
N VAL A 259 -17.14 -5.16 14.03
CA VAL A 259 -17.31 -6.27 14.99
C VAL A 259 -17.04 -5.80 16.41
N THR A 260 -18.03 -6.00 17.28
CA THR A 260 -17.85 -5.81 18.71
C THR A 260 -17.48 -7.14 19.35
N VAL A 261 -16.28 -7.24 19.90
CA VAL A 261 -15.80 -8.45 20.59
C VAL A 261 -16.56 -8.57 21.91
N SER A 262 -17.48 -9.54 21.97
CA SER A 262 -18.40 -9.72 23.11
C SER A 262 -17.70 -10.19 24.39
N THR A 263 -16.68 -11.04 24.22
CA THR A 263 -15.80 -11.52 25.29
C THR A 263 -14.38 -11.67 24.73
N PRO A 264 -13.32 -11.40 25.53
CA PRO A 264 -11.95 -11.59 25.08
C PRO A 264 -11.72 -13.00 24.51
N GLY A 265 -11.09 -13.09 23.35
CA GLY A 265 -10.83 -14.34 22.63
C GLY A 265 -11.99 -14.85 21.75
N SER A 266 -13.11 -14.12 21.66
CA SER A 266 -14.30 -14.59 20.93
C SER A 266 -14.38 -14.14 19.46
N LEU A 267 -13.50 -13.27 18.98
CA LEU A 267 -13.53 -12.75 17.60
C LEU A 267 -13.67 -13.87 16.57
N GLY A 268 -12.90 -14.94 16.75
CA GLY A 268 -12.93 -16.09 15.85
C GLY A 268 -14.28 -16.80 15.75
N SER A 269 -15.08 -16.83 16.80
CA SER A 269 -16.42 -17.44 16.78
C SER A 269 -17.50 -16.47 16.25
N GLN A 270 -17.25 -15.18 16.24
CA GLN A 270 -18.16 -14.15 15.74
C GLN A 270 -18.07 -13.94 14.22
N LEU A 271 -16.95 -14.35 13.60
CA LEU A 271 -16.73 -14.28 12.16
C LEU A 271 -17.02 -15.63 11.50
N THR A 272 -17.83 -15.60 10.43
CA THR A 272 -18.06 -16.81 9.63
C THR A 272 -16.77 -17.24 8.91
N PRO A 273 -16.65 -18.50 8.45
CA PRO A 273 -15.53 -18.91 7.60
C PRO A 273 -15.40 -18.09 6.32
N HIS A 274 -16.51 -17.56 5.80
CA HIS A 274 -16.53 -16.66 4.64
C HIS A 274 -15.92 -15.31 5.01
N ASP A 275 -16.37 -14.66 6.09
CA ASP A 275 -15.87 -13.38 6.55
C ASP A 275 -14.35 -13.41 6.78
N ARG A 276 -13.85 -14.47 7.41
CA ARG A 276 -12.40 -14.64 7.64
C ARG A 276 -11.58 -14.66 6.36
N LYS A 277 -12.18 -15.07 5.24
CA LYS A 277 -11.49 -15.13 3.94
C LYS A 277 -11.66 -13.86 3.10
N THR A 278 -12.79 -13.16 3.21
CA THR A 278 -13.22 -12.12 2.28
C THR A 278 -13.18 -10.70 2.83
N VAL A 279 -13.27 -10.53 4.15
CA VAL A 279 -13.20 -9.20 4.78
C VAL A 279 -11.86 -8.55 4.48
N ARG A 280 -11.91 -7.32 3.94
CA ARG A 280 -10.74 -6.52 3.56
C ARG A 280 -10.38 -5.46 4.61
N HIS A 281 -11.38 -4.86 5.21
CA HIS A 281 -11.26 -3.82 6.21
C HIS A 281 -12.13 -4.20 7.41
N ILE A 282 -11.56 -4.13 8.62
CA ILE A 282 -12.27 -4.46 9.85
C ILE A 282 -12.11 -3.35 10.88
N LYS A 283 -13.21 -2.94 11.50
CA LYS A 283 -13.23 -2.08 12.68
C LYS A 283 -13.72 -2.89 13.89
N LEU A 284 -12.96 -2.79 14.98
CA LEU A 284 -13.13 -3.60 16.18
C LEU A 284 -13.44 -2.71 17.37
N SER A 285 -14.34 -3.18 18.22
CA SER A 285 -14.64 -2.61 19.51
C SER A 285 -14.79 -3.69 20.57
N GLY A 286 -14.86 -3.31 21.85
CA GLY A 286 -14.97 -4.24 22.98
C GLY A 286 -13.62 -4.74 23.47
N LYS A 287 -13.63 -5.58 24.51
CA LYS A 287 -12.43 -6.03 25.18
C LYS A 287 -11.78 -7.20 24.44
N MET A 288 -10.51 -7.03 24.09
CA MET A 288 -9.77 -8.01 23.28
C MET A 288 -8.60 -8.62 24.05
N ASP A 289 -8.16 -9.79 23.58
CA ASP A 289 -6.97 -10.47 24.07
C ASP A 289 -6.05 -10.98 22.94
N LYS A 290 -4.98 -11.68 23.32
CA LYS A 290 -4.00 -12.25 22.37
C LYS A 290 -4.61 -13.26 21.38
N SER A 291 -5.71 -13.92 21.73
CA SER A 291 -6.38 -14.90 20.87
C SER A 291 -7.12 -14.21 19.73
N ASP A 292 -7.71 -13.04 19.99
CA ASP A 292 -8.33 -12.20 18.96
C ASP A 292 -7.28 -11.66 17.98
N ILE A 293 -6.11 -11.25 18.47
CA ILE A 293 -4.97 -10.85 17.62
C ILE A 293 -4.50 -12.02 16.74
N ALA A 294 -4.51 -13.25 17.26
CA ALA A 294 -4.15 -14.42 16.46
C ALA A 294 -5.14 -14.67 15.30
N VAL A 295 -6.44 -14.41 15.50
CA VAL A 295 -7.45 -14.47 14.44
C VAL A 295 -7.18 -13.42 13.36
N LEU A 296 -6.94 -12.17 13.75
CA LEU A 296 -6.60 -11.09 12.79
C LEU A 296 -5.33 -11.42 12.00
N ARG A 297 -4.30 -11.92 12.66
CA ARG A 297 -3.07 -12.35 12.00
C ARG A 297 -3.31 -13.45 10.97
N ASP A 298 -4.15 -14.43 11.30
CA ASP A 298 -4.54 -15.50 10.36
C ASP A 298 -5.30 -14.90 9.17
N MET A 299 -6.28 -14.03 9.39
CA MET A 299 -7.05 -13.34 8.33
C MET A 299 -6.16 -12.50 7.41
N ILE A 300 -5.10 -11.86 7.93
CA ILE A 300 -4.13 -11.12 7.12
C ILE A 300 -3.28 -12.06 6.28
N ARG A 301 -2.78 -13.14 6.86
CA ARG A 301 -1.85 -14.08 6.20
C ARG A 301 -2.55 -14.98 5.18
N THR A 302 -3.75 -15.41 5.49
CA THR A 302 -4.47 -16.43 4.69
C THR A 302 -5.69 -15.87 3.97
N GLY A 303 -6.23 -14.73 4.41
CA GLY A 303 -7.41 -14.07 3.88
C GLY A 303 -7.09 -12.79 3.09
N MET A 304 -8.11 -11.96 2.97
CA MET A 304 -8.05 -10.68 2.25
C MET A 304 -7.90 -9.47 3.18
N LEU A 305 -7.79 -9.65 4.50
CA LEU A 305 -7.71 -8.55 5.46
C LEU A 305 -6.43 -7.72 5.25
N ARG A 306 -6.61 -6.40 5.12
CA ARG A 306 -5.53 -5.43 4.85
C ARG A 306 -5.53 -4.26 5.83
N THR A 307 -6.70 -3.91 6.35
CA THR A 307 -6.84 -2.79 7.28
C THR A 307 -7.46 -3.26 8.59
N VAL A 308 -6.82 -2.94 9.69
CA VAL A 308 -7.29 -3.25 11.05
C VAL A 308 -7.41 -1.95 11.83
N ASN A 309 -8.63 -1.58 12.15
CA ASN A 309 -8.94 -0.45 13.04
C ASN A 309 -9.42 -0.99 14.39
N MET A 310 -8.63 -0.74 15.42
CA MET A 310 -8.89 -1.13 16.82
C MET A 310 -9.15 0.10 17.71
N GLU A 311 -9.41 1.25 17.14
CA GLU A 311 -9.51 2.52 17.88
C GLU A 311 -10.46 2.44 19.07
N ASP A 312 -11.60 1.75 18.88
CA ASP A 312 -12.64 1.58 19.89
C ASP A 312 -12.53 0.24 20.67
N ALA A 313 -11.46 -0.51 20.43
CA ALA A 313 -11.17 -1.73 21.20
C ALA A 313 -10.49 -1.40 22.54
N ASP A 314 -10.72 -2.26 23.53
CA ASP A 314 -10.10 -2.18 24.85
C ASP A 314 -8.95 -3.18 24.94
N MET A 315 -7.72 -2.68 24.76
CA MET A 315 -6.46 -3.44 24.84
C MET A 315 -5.31 -2.50 25.16
N ASP A 316 -4.71 -2.64 26.31
CA ASP A 316 -3.60 -1.79 26.80
C ASP A 316 -2.22 -2.21 26.31
N GLU A 317 -2.06 -3.45 25.82
CA GLU A 317 -0.81 -3.97 25.30
C GLU A 317 -1.03 -4.80 24.01
N LEU A 318 -0.35 -4.45 22.93
CA LEU A 318 -0.17 -5.36 21.80
C LEU A 318 0.89 -6.41 22.18
N PRO A 319 0.55 -7.71 22.10
CA PRO A 319 1.48 -8.77 22.49
C PRO A 319 2.73 -8.80 21.62
N ASP A 320 3.79 -9.43 22.12
CA ASP A 320 4.97 -9.75 21.32
C ASP A 320 4.56 -10.52 20.06
N SER A 321 5.14 -10.17 18.91
CA SER A 321 4.84 -10.80 17.62
C SER A 321 3.38 -10.66 17.16
N ALA A 322 2.61 -9.68 17.65
CA ALA A 322 1.18 -9.51 17.35
C ALA A 322 0.85 -9.69 15.87
N PHE A 323 1.55 -8.97 15.00
CA PHE A 323 1.41 -9.00 13.54
C PHE A 323 2.73 -9.37 12.83
N PHE A 324 3.58 -10.14 13.49
CA PHE A 324 4.87 -10.57 12.94
C PHE A 324 4.70 -11.19 11.54
N GLU A 325 5.44 -10.67 10.55
CA GLU A 325 5.38 -11.10 9.13
C GLU A 325 3.97 -11.07 8.52
N CYS A 326 3.10 -10.18 9.00
CA CYS A 326 1.86 -9.86 8.32
C CYS A 326 2.16 -8.94 7.11
N THR A 327 2.79 -9.50 6.09
CA THR A 327 3.29 -8.77 4.92
C THR A 327 2.20 -8.02 4.17
N TYR A 328 0.94 -8.43 4.29
CA TYR A 328 -0.20 -7.84 3.61
C TYR A 328 -0.94 -6.77 4.43
N LEU A 329 -0.63 -6.60 5.71
CA LEU A 329 -1.19 -5.52 6.52
C LEU A 329 -0.73 -4.17 5.96
N SER A 330 -1.67 -3.33 5.53
CA SER A 330 -1.38 -2.01 4.94
C SER A 330 -1.66 -0.84 5.87
N HIS A 331 -2.66 -0.96 6.73
CA HIS A 331 -3.09 0.11 7.63
C HIS A 331 -3.49 -0.45 9.00
N PHE A 332 -3.03 0.20 10.06
CA PHE A 332 -3.34 -0.18 11.43
C PHE A 332 -3.69 1.05 12.27
N VAL A 333 -4.79 0.99 13.01
CA VAL A 333 -5.17 1.98 14.02
C VAL A 333 -5.20 1.29 15.38
N ALA A 334 -4.40 1.79 16.31
CA ALA A 334 -4.28 1.23 17.65
C ALA A 334 -5.49 1.54 18.54
N PRO A 335 -5.73 0.73 19.59
CA PRO A 335 -6.65 1.08 20.65
C PRO A 335 -6.28 2.42 21.30
N ARG A 336 -7.29 3.21 21.70
CA ARG A 336 -7.06 4.51 22.38
C ARG A 336 -6.36 4.38 23.71
N ASN A 337 -6.52 3.25 24.38
CA ASN A 337 -5.89 2.94 25.68
C ASN A 337 -4.60 2.13 25.59
N LEU A 338 -4.02 2.00 24.37
CA LEU A 338 -2.79 1.23 24.20
C LEU A 338 -1.60 1.93 24.90
N GLU A 339 -0.97 1.25 25.84
CA GLU A 339 0.21 1.74 26.55
C GLU A 339 1.52 1.16 26.00
N ARG A 340 1.48 -0.05 25.42
CA ARG A 340 2.70 -0.76 25.01
C ARG A 340 2.52 -1.48 23.66
N ILE A 341 3.51 -1.35 22.81
CA ILE A 341 3.69 -2.18 21.62
C ILE A 341 4.72 -3.25 21.97
N GLY A 342 4.34 -4.52 21.84
CA GLY A 342 5.20 -5.68 22.12
C GLY A 342 6.44 -5.75 21.22
N ASN A 343 7.38 -6.60 21.60
CA ASN A 343 8.58 -6.82 20.80
C ASN A 343 8.21 -7.45 19.46
N ILE A 344 8.88 -7.03 18.38
CA ILE A 344 8.67 -7.49 17.01
C ILE A 344 7.18 -7.53 16.57
N ALA A 345 6.32 -6.69 17.18
CA ALA A 345 4.88 -6.73 16.97
C ALA A 345 4.48 -6.59 15.50
N PHE A 346 5.13 -5.73 14.72
CA PHE A 346 4.93 -5.51 13.28
C PHE A 346 6.17 -5.85 12.44
N ARG A 347 7.15 -6.57 13.00
CA ARG A 347 8.35 -6.91 12.24
C ARG A 347 8.01 -7.64 10.95
N GLY A 348 8.56 -7.14 9.81
CA GLY A 348 8.32 -7.73 8.51
C GLY A 348 6.93 -7.44 7.91
N CYS A 349 6.16 -6.50 8.45
CA CYS A 349 4.94 -5.99 7.82
C CYS A 349 5.33 -5.09 6.64
N THR A 350 5.77 -5.70 5.54
CA THR A 350 6.39 -4.98 4.41
C THR A 350 5.45 -4.02 3.70
N ASN A 351 4.13 -4.24 3.74
CA ASN A 351 3.14 -3.35 3.13
C ASN A 351 2.52 -2.35 4.11
N LEU A 352 2.93 -2.35 5.38
CA LEU A 352 2.43 -1.38 6.35
C LEU A 352 2.88 0.03 5.96
N ASN A 353 1.92 0.86 5.55
CA ASN A 353 2.17 2.24 5.15
C ASN A 353 1.91 3.22 6.28
N TYR A 354 0.87 2.96 7.08
CA TYR A 354 0.44 3.81 8.20
C TYR A 354 0.12 2.98 9.42
N ALA A 355 0.60 3.46 10.57
CA ALA A 355 0.21 2.99 11.89
C ALA A 355 -0.11 4.22 12.76
N ILE A 356 -1.33 4.26 13.27
CA ILE A 356 -1.84 5.38 14.07
C ILE A 356 -1.87 4.97 15.54
N PHE A 357 -1.25 5.79 16.39
CA PHE A 357 -1.21 5.61 17.85
C PHE A 357 -1.77 6.85 18.54
N HIS A 358 -2.34 6.64 19.72
CA HIS A 358 -3.00 7.67 20.51
C HIS A 358 -2.21 8.02 21.76
N GLU A 359 -2.52 9.13 22.40
CA GLU A 359 -1.97 9.49 23.70
C GLU A 359 -2.27 8.36 24.71
N GLY A 360 -1.28 8.04 25.54
CA GLY A 360 -1.27 6.88 26.43
C GLY A 360 -0.18 5.88 26.06
N LEU A 361 0.29 5.83 24.81
CA LEU A 361 1.40 4.96 24.42
C LEU A 361 2.69 5.38 25.10
N VAL A 362 3.27 4.50 25.94
CA VAL A 362 4.48 4.75 26.72
C VAL A 362 5.71 4.09 26.09
N LYS A 363 5.56 2.90 25.50
CA LYS A 363 6.69 2.10 25.04
C LYS A 363 6.50 1.47 23.68
N VAL A 364 7.51 1.63 22.82
CA VAL A 364 7.68 0.88 21.57
C VAL A 364 8.70 -0.23 21.78
N GLY A 365 8.29 -1.49 21.57
CA GLY A 365 9.08 -2.69 21.83
C GLY A 365 10.29 -2.88 20.91
N ILE A 366 11.15 -3.85 21.25
CA ILE A 366 12.35 -4.19 20.48
C ILE A 366 11.93 -4.66 19.08
N GLY A 367 12.52 -4.04 18.03
CA GLY A 367 12.26 -4.40 16.65
C GLY A 367 10.79 -4.30 16.23
N ALA A 368 9.97 -3.51 16.93
CA ALA A 368 8.52 -3.50 16.76
C ALA A 368 8.09 -3.29 15.29
N PHE A 369 8.77 -2.42 14.54
CA PHE A 369 8.53 -2.13 13.12
C PHE A 369 9.73 -2.50 12.22
N ASN A 370 10.63 -3.35 12.70
CA ASN A 370 11.81 -3.73 11.91
C ASN A 370 11.39 -4.36 10.58
N GLY A 371 11.90 -3.81 9.46
CA GLY A 371 11.57 -4.30 8.13
C GLY A 371 10.19 -3.89 7.60
N CYS A 372 9.53 -2.90 8.19
CA CYS A 372 8.35 -2.25 7.62
C CYS A 372 8.80 -1.32 6.49
N VAL A 373 9.24 -1.91 5.38
CA VAL A 373 9.95 -1.21 4.30
C VAL A 373 9.14 -0.11 3.63
N ASN A 374 7.81 -0.21 3.65
CA ASN A 374 6.88 0.75 3.06
C ASN A 374 6.25 1.70 4.08
N LEU A 375 6.71 1.71 5.33
CA LEU A 375 6.22 2.65 6.35
C LEU A 375 6.62 4.08 5.97
N LEU A 376 5.63 4.89 5.60
CA LEU A 376 5.85 6.23 5.03
C LEU A 376 6.12 7.29 6.09
N GLY A 377 5.55 7.08 7.27
CA GLY A 377 5.69 7.96 8.41
C GLY A 377 5.23 7.27 9.68
N ILE A 378 5.71 7.74 10.78
CA ILE A 378 5.27 7.33 12.12
C ILE A 378 5.05 8.57 12.98
N HIS A 379 3.85 8.66 13.53
CA HIS A 379 3.52 9.66 14.53
C HIS A 379 3.40 8.97 15.88
N LEU A 380 4.40 9.22 16.73
CA LEU A 380 4.36 8.75 18.12
C LEU A 380 3.76 9.86 18.99
N PRO A 381 2.87 9.53 19.94
CA PRO A 381 2.26 10.51 20.82
C PRO A 381 3.25 11.06 21.85
N SER A 382 2.91 12.19 22.46
CA SER A 382 3.76 12.90 23.42
C SER A 382 4.01 12.11 24.71
N THR A 383 3.16 11.14 25.01
CA THR A 383 3.28 10.20 26.15
C THR A 383 4.36 9.14 25.97
N THR A 384 4.89 8.96 24.74
CA THR A 384 5.93 7.96 24.48
C THR A 384 7.21 8.29 25.20
N VAL A 385 7.70 7.36 26.04
CA VAL A 385 8.91 7.51 26.87
C VAL A 385 10.09 6.72 26.30
N THR A 386 9.83 5.53 25.78
CA THR A 386 10.91 4.62 25.35
C THR A 386 10.67 4.10 23.92
N ILE A 387 11.70 4.24 23.09
CA ILE A 387 11.81 3.59 21.77
C ILE A 387 12.92 2.55 21.89
N SER A 388 12.57 1.26 21.84
CA SER A 388 13.54 0.18 22.11
C SER A 388 14.47 -0.11 20.94
N HIS A 389 15.44 -1.02 21.12
CA HIS A 389 16.44 -1.40 20.12
C HIS A 389 15.80 -1.78 18.77
N GLY A 390 16.31 -1.22 17.67
CA GLY A 390 15.92 -1.54 16.30
C GLY A 390 14.43 -1.33 15.98
N ALA A 391 13.72 -0.52 16.77
CA ALA A 391 12.26 -0.40 16.66
C ALA A 391 11.80 -0.05 15.25
N PHE A 392 12.52 0.78 14.52
CA PHE A 392 12.26 1.20 13.13
C PHE A 392 13.41 0.85 12.18
N ASN A 393 14.22 -0.14 12.53
CA ASN A 393 15.30 -0.59 11.66
C ASN A 393 14.75 -1.03 10.28
N SER A 394 15.42 -0.64 9.20
CA SER A 394 15.03 -1.00 7.81
C SER A 394 13.63 -0.51 7.40
N CYS A 395 13.13 0.58 7.97
CA CYS A 395 11.96 1.30 7.48
C CYS A 395 12.38 2.18 6.29
N ILE A 396 12.58 1.56 5.12
CA ILE A 396 13.25 2.17 3.95
C ILE A 396 12.51 3.41 3.46
N ALA A 397 11.17 3.38 3.39
CA ALA A 397 10.34 4.46 2.86
C ALA A 397 10.16 5.64 3.82
N LEU A 398 10.67 5.56 5.05
CA LEU A 398 10.56 6.62 6.03
C LEU A 398 11.38 7.82 5.60
N LEU A 399 10.76 9.01 5.48
CA LEU A 399 11.42 10.23 4.97
C LEU A 399 11.85 11.18 6.08
N THR A 400 10.95 11.42 7.00
CA THR A 400 11.15 12.35 8.11
C THR A 400 10.64 11.73 9.39
N VAL A 401 11.31 12.02 10.48
CA VAL A 401 10.89 11.60 11.82
C VAL A 401 10.93 12.78 12.77
N THR A 402 9.85 12.96 13.51
CA THR A 402 9.84 13.81 14.69
C THR A 402 9.68 12.93 15.92
N VAL A 403 10.72 12.85 16.72
CA VAL A 403 10.68 12.16 18.01
C VAL A 403 10.02 13.10 19.02
N PRO A 404 8.91 12.67 19.67
CA PRO A 404 8.13 13.57 20.54
C PRO A 404 8.86 13.93 21.84
N GLU A 405 8.46 15.05 22.44
CA GLU A 405 9.07 15.59 23.68
C GLU A 405 8.92 14.67 24.90
N GLY A 406 8.10 13.63 24.85
CA GLY A 406 8.01 12.63 25.93
C GLY A 406 9.19 11.66 25.97
N VAL A 407 9.89 11.46 24.85
CA VAL A 407 10.91 10.39 24.72
C VAL A 407 12.16 10.72 25.51
N LYS A 408 12.49 9.83 26.44
CA LYS A 408 13.69 9.90 27.28
C LYS A 408 14.79 8.94 26.85
N SER A 409 14.45 7.85 26.17
CA SER A 409 15.37 6.78 25.83
C SER A 409 15.14 6.23 24.42
N MET A 410 16.22 6.13 23.65
CA MET A 410 16.28 5.46 22.36
C MET A 410 17.34 4.37 22.41
N GLY A 411 16.95 3.13 22.02
CA GLY A 411 17.85 1.98 21.99
C GLY A 411 18.87 2.02 20.85
N ASN A 412 19.65 0.94 20.68
CA ASN A 412 20.59 0.81 19.57
C ASN A 412 19.83 0.64 18.24
N TYR A 413 20.37 1.15 17.13
CA TYR A 413 19.92 0.90 15.76
C TYR A 413 18.45 1.26 15.50
N VAL A 414 17.89 2.24 16.21
CA VAL A 414 16.44 2.54 16.13
C VAL A 414 15.99 2.85 14.72
N PHE A 415 16.71 3.66 13.97
CA PHE A 415 16.44 4.04 12.59
C PHE A 415 17.53 3.55 11.62
N ALA A 416 18.32 2.55 12.00
CA ALA A 416 19.36 2.03 11.09
C ALA A 416 18.74 1.52 9.78
N HIS A 417 19.47 1.67 8.65
CA HIS A 417 19.06 1.25 7.32
C HIS A 417 17.78 1.94 6.77
N CYS A 418 17.34 3.06 7.36
CA CYS A 418 16.28 3.90 6.83
C CYS A 418 16.82 4.73 5.65
N ARG A 419 16.98 4.11 4.50
CA ARG A 419 17.77 4.64 3.37
C ARG A 419 17.24 5.93 2.76
N HIS A 420 15.94 6.21 2.89
CA HIS A 420 15.32 7.44 2.38
C HIS A 420 15.11 8.51 3.47
N LEU A 421 15.42 8.20 4.70
CA LEU A 421 15.35 9.17 5.80
C LEU A 421 16.32 10.32 5.54
N TYR A 422 15.79 11.54 5.45
CA TYR A 422 16.60 12.73 5.20
C TYR A 422 16.61 13.75 6.33
N SER A 423 15.58 13.74 7.19
CA SER A 423 15.48 14.69 8.32
C SER A 423 14.92 14.04 9.58
N VAL A 424 15.55 14.35 10.72
CA VAL A 424 15.11 13.91 12.04
C VAL A 424 15.12 15.08 13.01
N ASN A 425 14.00 15.25 13.75
CA ASN A 425 13.91 16.20 14.85
C ASN A 425 13.93 15.42 16.17
N LEU A 426 14.84 15.81 17.07
CA LEU A 426 15.07 15.18 18.37
C LEU A 426 14.68 16.12 19.50
N PRO A 427 14.02 15.60 20.57
CA PRO A 427 13.47 16.42 21.63
C PRO A 427 14.50 16.84 22.68
N LYS A 428 14.15 17.83 23.47
CA LYS A 428 14.89 18.24 24.67
C LYS A 428 14.92 17.14 25.71
N SER A 429 13.86 16.35 25.82
CA SER A 429 13.68 15.31 26.84
C SER A 429 14.59 14.09 26.69
N LEU A 430 15.23 13.90 25.51
CA LEU A 430 16.04 12.73 25.20
C LEU A 430 17.30 12.69 26.06
N GLN A 431 17.42 11.63 26.88
CA GLN A 431 18.47 11.46 27.88
C GLN A 431 19.45 10.34 27.54
N LEU A 432 18.94 9.23 27.05
CA LEU A 432 19.71 8.03 26.76
C LEU A 432 19.61 7.67 25.30
N VAL A 433 20.76 7.47 24.67
CA VAL A 433 20.84 7.06 23.26
C VAL A 433 21.75 5.85 23.11
N GLY A 434 21.30 4.90 22.30
CA GLY A 434 22.08 3.73 21.92
C GLY A 434 23.05 4.04 20.79
N LYS A 435 23.74 3.00 20.31
CA LYS A 435 24.71 3.10 19.22
C LYS A 435 24.03 2.91 17.86
N GLY A 436 24.61 3.50 16.80
CA GLY A 436 24.25 3.29 15.42
C GLY A 436 22.80 3.63 15.09
N ILE A 437 22.22 4.65 15.76
CA ILE A 437 20.80 5.00 15.61
C ILE A 437 20.44 5.27 14.15
N PHE A 438 21.33 5.90 13.39
CA PHE A 438 21.15 6.27 11.98
C PHE A 438 22.11 5.52 11.05
N GLN A 439 22.64 4.38 11.47
CA GLN A 439 23.56 3.60 10.64
C GLN A 439 22.94 3.33 9.25
N ASP A 440 23.71 3.53 8.17
CA ASP A 440 23.29 3.35 6.77
C ASP A 440 22.05 4.18 6.33
N CYS A 441 21.76 5.28 7.00
CA CYS A 441 20.78 6.28 6.54
C CYS A 441 21.42 7.17 5.45
N LYS A 442 21.58 6.64 4.23
CA LYS A 442 22.40 7.25 3.16
C LYS A 442 21.94 8.65 2.71
N ARG A 443 20.69 9.02 2.94
CA ARG A 443 20.12 10.33 2.57
C ARG A 443 19.98 11.29 3.73
N LEU A 444 20.34 10.87 4.96
CA LEU A 444 20.19 11.71 6.14
C LEU A 444 21.14 12.91 6.09
N SER A 445 20.57 14.09 5.96
CA SER A 445 21.30 15.34 5.83
C SER A 445 20.95 16.36 6.93
N GLN A 446 19.85 16.12 7.66
CA GLN A 446 19.36 17.05 8.67
C GLN A 446 19.00 16.31 9.95
N ILE A 447 19.90 16.38 10.95
CA ILE A 447 19.59 15.97 12.32
C ILE A 447 19.46 17.25 13.14
N ARG A 448 18.27 17.50 13.64
CA ARG A 448 17.97 18.69 14.46
C ARG A 448 17.73 18.23 15.90
N LEU A 449 18.73 18.44 16.74
CA LEU A 449 18.60 18.26 18.18
C LEU A 449 18.09 19.58 18.78
N ASN A 450 17.12 19.49 19.71
CA ASN A 450 16.69 20.67 20.45
C ASN A 450 17.91 21.29 21.15
N PRO A 451 18.21 22.59 20.92
CA PRO A 451 19.45 23.22 21.43
C PRO A 451 19.55 23.24 22.95
N ASP A 452 18.41 23.16 23.63
CA ASP A 452 18.35 23.10 25.08
C ASP A 452 18.49 21.67 25.66
N ASN A 453 18.86 20.67 24.84
CA ASN A 453 19.08 19.32 25.35
C ASN A 453 20.38 19.27 26.17
N PRO A 454 20.30 18.96 27.50
CA PRO A 454 21.48 18.98 28.35
C PRO A 454 22.26 17.66 28.35
N TYR A 455 21.71 16.59 27.75
CA TYR A 455 22.24 15.23 27.93
C TYR A 455 22.99 14.70 26.71
N ILE A 456 22.69 15.24 25.51
CA ILE A 456 23.18 14.70 24.25
C ILE A 456 23.75 15.83 23.38
N TYR A 457 24.69 15.50 22.50
CA TYR A 457 25.13 16.36 21.40
C TYR A 457 25.28 15.54 20.11
N ILE A 458 25.38 16.20 18.99
CA ILE A 458 25.68 15.61 17.68
C ILE A 458 27.14 15.85 17.40
N ASP A 459 27.89 14.81 17.07
CA ASP A 459 29.30 14.93 16.71
C ASP A 459 29.50 15.31 15.21
N GLY A 460 30.78 15.40 14.78
CA GLY A 460 31.13 15.74 13.40
C GLY A 460 30.76 14.69 12.36
N GLU A 461 30.40 13.48 12.79
CA GLU A 461 29.97 12.35 11.93
C GLU A 461 28.46 12.16 11.94
N ASN A 462 27.70 13.10 12.50
CA ASN A 462 26.24 13.03 12.70
C ASN A 462 25.79 11.89 13.63
N GLU A 463 26.65 11.44 14.52
CA GLU A 463 26.28 10.51 15.58
C GLU A 463 25.78 11.23 16.84
N LEU A 464 24.81 10.61 17.52
CA LEU A 464 24.31 11.10 18.81
C LEU A 464 25.20 10.59 19.92
N ILE A 465 25.83 11.51 20.63
CA ILE A 465 26.75 11.21 21.72
C ILE A 465 26.15 11.68 23.05
N GLN A 466 26.21 10.82 24.04
CA GLN A 466 25.81 11.15 25.39
C GLN A 466 26.89 12.02 26.05
N ARG A 467 26.46 13.09 26.70
CA ARG A 467 27.37 14.00 27.46
C ARG A 467 27.84 13.38 28.75
#